data_bf6b8a7efb7133f421c4e9066b0d0242
#
_entry.id   bf6b8a7efb7133f421c4e9066b0d0242
#
_cell.length_a   1.000
_cell.length_b   1.000
_cell.length_c   1.000
_cell.angle_alpha   90.00
_cell.angle_beta   90.00
_cell.angle_gamma   90.00
#
_symmetry.space_group_name_H-M   'P 1'
#
loop_
_entity.id
_entity.type
_entity.pdbx_description
1 polymer ?
#
loop_
_entity_poly.entity_id
_entity_poly.type
_entity_poly.pdbx_seq_one_letter_code
_entity_poly.pdbx_strand_id
1 'polypeptide(L)'
;MTFMADKGEQGTVRVGTAGWSYDDWKGIVYPRTMPRGEHPLEWMARFFDTVEINSTFYRPPQTAYCSNWLKKVEENERFKFTVKLWRRFTHEHDSRPSEGEEKFFKESIAPLMDAGKLGALLVQFPWSFKNTADSRKWLKYLFETFAQYPLALEIRHASWNVPEMYEYLAEKKVAFCNIDQPLFKESLRPSEQVTAKVGYVRLHGQNYENWFKEDAGRDARYDYLYGEQELDPWVEKIQNIRKIAEDVYVITNNHYRGQAVVNAFQIINKLTGDTFDIPESLVDMYPQLRKIARDTGQMTLDL
;
A
#
# COMPACT_ATOMS: atom_id res chain seq x y z
N MET A 1 2.40 -26.13 6.41
CA MET A 1 3.03 -26.42 5.10
C MET A 1 3.76 -25.15 4.68
N THR A 2 5.06 -25.10 4.81
CA THR A 2 5.87 -23.91 4.50
C THR A 2 6.00 -23.84 2.99
N PHE A 3 5.53 -22.75 2.40
CA PHE A 3 5.82 -22.45 0.99
C PHE A 3 7.32 -22.22 0.86
N MET A 4 8.06 -23.21 0.37
CA MET A 4 9.45 -23.01 -0.03
C MET A 4 9.43 -22.45 -1.46
N ALA A 5 9.86 -21.21 -1.64
CA ALA A 5 10.26 -20.71 -2.95
C ALA A 5 11.46 -21.53 -3.43
N ASP A 6 11.50 -21.83 -4.71
CA ASP A 6 12.64 -22.49 -5.34
C ASP A 6 13.89 -21.63 -5.11
N LYS A 7 14.99 -22.25 -4.65
CA LYS A 7 16.20 -21.56 -4.18
C LYS A 7 16.97 -20.91 -5.34
N GLY A 8 16.42 -19.84 -5.95
CA GLY A 8 17.11 -19.18 -7.08
C GLY A 8 16.75 -17.71 -7.29
N GLU A 9 15.48 -17.34 -7.21
CA GLU A 9 15.05 -15.96 -7.44
C GLU A 9 14.33 -15.38 -6.21
N GLN A 10 14.87 -14.27 -5.69
CA GLN A 10 14.17 -13.51 -4.64
C GLN A 10 12.95 -12.81 -5.24
N GLY A 11 11.86 -12.75 -4.47
CA GLY A 11 10.63 -12.09 -4.90
C GLY A 11 10.85 -10.61 -5.27
N THR A 12 10.01 -10.13 -6.17
CA THR A 12 10.01 -8.73 -6.60
C THR A 12 9.40 -7.83 -5.52
N VAL A 13 10.15 -6.83 -5.05
CA VAL A 13 9.64 -5.81 -4.13
C VAL A 13 9.17 -4.60 -4.92
N ARG A 14 7.94 -4.15 -4.65
CA ARG A 14 7.37 -2.91 -5.18
C ARG A 14 7.02 -2.00 -4.02
N VAL A 15 7.63 -0.82 -4.00
CA VAL A 15 7.38 0.20 -2.98
C VAL A 15 6.59 1.34 -3.60
N GLY A 16 5.62 1.87 -2.89
CA GLY A 16 4.83 3.00 -3.33
C GLY A 16 3.91 3.53 -2.24
N THR A 17 2.99 4.41 -2.59
CA THR A 17 2.14 5.13 -1.65
C THR A 17 0.69 4.67 -1.68
N ALA A 18 -0.02 4.91 -0.59
CA ALA A 18 -1.47 4.78 -0.55
C ALA A 18 -2.12 6.03 -1.17
N GLY A 19 -2.45 5.95 -2.45
CA GLY A 19 -2.97 7.07 -3.23
C GLY A 19 -1.89 7.94 -3.86
N TRP A 20 -2.32 8.86 -4.72
CA TRP A 20 -1.44 9.76 -5.48
C TRP A 20 -2.01 11.16 -5.69
N SER A 21 -3.24 11.43 -5.31
CA SER A 21 -3.91 12.71 -5.59
C SER A 21 -4.31 13.38 -4.28
N TYR A 22 -3.35 14.08 -3.67
CA TYR A 22 -3.52 14.84 -2.44
C TYR A 22 -3.27 16.32 -2.72
N ASP A 23 -4.13 17.19 -2.21
CA ASP A 23 -4.01 18.64 -2.44
C ASP A 23 -2.76 19.24 -1.77
N ASP A 24 -2.38 18.71 -0.62
CA ASP A 24 -1.20 19.09 0.14
C ASP A 24 0.13 18.64 -0.48
N TRP A 25 0.07 17.81 -1.54
CA TRP A 25 1.25 17.41 -2.31
C TRP A 25 1.63 18.41 -3.40
N LYS A 26 0.72 19.33 -3.78
CA LYS A 26 0.96 20.35 -4.79
C LYS A 26 2.02 21.35 -4.31
N GLY A 27 3.08 21.50 -5.08
CA GLY A 27 4.23 22.34 -4.73
C GLY A 27 5.23 21.69 -3.77
N ILE A 28 5.03 20.40 -3.46
CA ILE A 28 5.96 19.58 -2.67
C ILE A 28 6.38 18.36 -3.50
N VAL A 29 5.46 17.43 -3.73
CA VAL A 29 5.68 16.22 -4.54
C VAL A 29 5.52 16.52 -6.03
N TYR A 30 4.54 17.34 -6.37
CA TYR A 30 4.19 17.77 -7.71
C TYR A 30 4.39 19.28 -7.87
N PRO A 31 4.57 19.77 -9.09
CA PRO A 31 4.45 21.20 -9.37
C PRO A 31 3.12 21.75 -8.84
N ARG A 32 3.09 23.02 -8.42
CA ARG A 32 1.83 23.69 -7.99
C ARG A 32 0.75 23.64 -9.06
N THR A 33 1.17 23.78 -10.32
CA THR A 33 0.33 23.63 -11.51
C THR A 33 0.95 22.52 -12.35
N MET A 34 0.24 21.43 -12.53
CA MET A 34 0.68 20.34 -13.41
C MET A 34 0.77 20.86 -14.85
N PRO A 35 1.83 20.53 -15.60
CA PRO A 35 1.90 20.80 -17.02
C PRO A 35 0.68 20.23 -17.76
N ARG A 36 0.28 20.90 -18.84
CA ARG A 36 -0.88 20.48 -19.62
C ARG A 36 -0.69 19.06 -20.17
N GLY A 37 -1.59 18.14 -19.81
CA GLY A 37 -1.58 16.75 -20.24
C GLY A 37 -0.89 15.80 -19.26
N GLU A 38 -0.12 16.30 -18.29
CA GLU A 38 0.48 15.47 -17.25
C GLU A 38 -0.53 15.13 -16.14
N HIS A 39 -0.35 13.96 -15.53
CA HIS A 39 -1.21 13.47 -14.46
C HIS A 39 -0.36 13.03 -13.26
N PRO A 40 -0.78 13.28 -11.99
CA PRO A 40 -0.02 12.87 -10.81
C PRO A 40 0.38 11.40 -10.79
N LEU A 41 -0.44 10.50 -11.32
CA LEU A 41 -0.13 9.08 -11.39
C LEU A 41 1.06 8.77 -12.34
N GLU A 42 1.23 9.52 -13.43
CA GLU A 42 2.41 9.39 -14.31
C GLU A 42 3.68 9.75 -13.56
N TRP A 43 3.62 10.81 -12.73
CA TRP A 43 4.73 11.18 -11.85
C TRP A 43 5.08 10.05 -10.90
N MET A 44 4.08 9.45 -10.25
CA MET A 44 4.32 8.34 -9.33
C MET A 44 4.93 7.15 -10.04
N ALA A 45 4.49 6.82 -11.25
CA ALA A 45 4.99 5.69 -12.04
C ALA A 45 6.43 5.87 -12.53
N ARG A 46 6.96 7.10 -12.58
CA ARG A 46 8.38 7.36 -12.88
C ARG A 46 9.31 6.91 -11.76
N PHE A 47 8.83 6.89 -10.53
CA PHE A 47 9.63 6.63 -9.33
C PHE A 47 9.29 5.32 -8.64
N PHE A 48 8.05 4.88 -8.74
CA PHE A 48 7.52 3.75 -7.97
C PHE A 48 6.89 2.70 -8.88
N ASP A 49 6.99 1.43 -8.49
CA ASP A 49 6.44 0.29 -9.23
C ASP A 49 5.04 -0.10 -8.73
N THR A 50 4.48 0.62 -7.78
CA THR A 50 3.12 0.40 -7.27
C THR A 50 2.50 1.66 -6.67
N VAL A 51 1.17 1.67 -6.68
CA VAL A 51 0.35 2.59 -5.89
C VAL A 51 -0.90 1.85 -5.43
N GLU A 52 -1.34 2.10 -4.20
CA GLU A 52 -2.59 1.59 -3.68
C GLU A 52 -3.75 2.53 -4.03
N ILE A 53 -4.77 2.01 -4.70
CA ILE A 53 -5.97 2.77 -5.05
C ILE A 53 -6.92 2.80 -3.84
N ASN A 54 -6.94 3.90 -3.11
CA ASN A 54 -7.79 4.08 -1.93
C ASN A 54 -9.20 4.63 -2.24
N SER A 55 -9.39 5.29 -3.37
CA SER A 55 -10.70 5.85 -3.76
C SER A 55 -11.77 4.78 -3.92
N THR A 56 -11.40 3.57 -4.31
CA THR A 56 -12.27 2.40 -4.43
C THR A 56 -12.94 1.99 -3.12
N PHE A 57 -12.32 2.33 -1.99
CA PHE A 57 -12.90 2.10 -0.66
C PHE A 57 -14.21 2.85 -0.45
N TYR A 58 -14.31 4.07 -0.94
CA TYR A 58 -15.50 4.90 -0.78
C TYR A 58 -16.57 4.58 -1.82
N ARG A 59 -16.15 4.31 -3.05
CA ARG A 59 -17.03 3.99 -4.17
C ARG A 59 -16.27 3.21 -5.24
N PRO A 60 -16.84 2.12 -5.78
CA PRO A 60 -16.30 1.45 -6.95
C PRO A 60 -16.12 2.44 -8.13
N PRO A 61 -14.97 2.44 -8.81
CA PRO A 61 -14.72 3.34 -9.92
C PRO A 61 -15.55 2.93 -11.14
N GLN A 62 -15.76 3.87 -12.05
CA GLN A 62 -16.18 3.51 -13.40
C GLN A 62 -15.01 2.81 -14.11
N THR A 63 -15.28 1.81 -14.93
CA THR A 63 -14.25 1.07 -15.69
C THR A 63 -13.37 1.98 -16.54
N ALA A 64 -13.92 3.08 -17.05
CA ALA A 64 -13.19 4.09 -17.81
C ALA A 64 -12.02 4.74 -17.00
N TYR A 65 -12.20 4.89 -15.68
CA TYR A 65 -11.10 5.39 -14.83
C TYR A 65 -9.95 4.37 -14.74
N CYS A 66 -10.26 3.09 -14.57
CA CYS A 66 -9.25 2.04 -14.55
C CYS A 66 -8.48 1.98 -15.89
N SER A 67 -9.19 2.07 -17.00
CA SER A 67 -8.57 2.12 -18.33
C SER A 67 -7.68 3.36 -18.52
N ASN A 68 -8.07 4.50 -17.95
CA ASN A 68 -7.24 5.70 -17.98
C ASN A 68 -6.00 5.55 -17.08
N TRP A 69 -6.13 4.97 -15.88
CA TRP A 69 -4.98 4.72 -15.01
C TRP A 69 -3.96 3.77 -15.66
N LEU A 70 -4.41 2.75 -16.37
CA LEU A 70 -3.54 1.84 -17.13
C LEU A 70 -2.67 2.60 -18.16
N LYS A 71 -3.28 3.53 -18.90
CA LYS A 71 -2.55 4.38 -19.85
C LYS A 71 -1.51 5.29 -19.16
N LYS A 72 -1.81 5.75 -17.94
CA LYS A 72 -0.92 6.63 -17.19
C LYS A 72 0.33 5.94 -16.63
N VAL A 73 0.35 4.61 -16.61
CA VAL A 73 1.46 3.81 -16.09
C VAL A 73 2.06 2.88 -17.16
N GLU A 74 1.65 3.03 -18.42
CA GLU A 74 2.05 2.10 -19.50
C GLU A 74 3.56 2.06 -19.75
N GLU A 75 4.26 3.17 -19.54
CA GLU A 75 5.72 3.25 -19.68
C GLU A 75 6.47 2.46 -18.59
N ASN A 76 5.84 2.17 -17.46
CA ASN A 76 6.42 1.33 -16.42
C ASN A 76 5.82 -0.08 -16.48
N GLU A 77 6.51 -0.98 -17.20
CA GLU A 77 6.08 -2.37 -17.38
C GLU A 77 5.96 -3.12 -16.04
N ARG A 78 6.80 -2.79 -15.06
CA ARG A 78 6.82 -3.40 -13.73
C ARG A 78 5.68 -2.94 -12.83
N PHE A 79 5.02 -1.83 -13.18
CA PHE A 79 3.99 -1.21 -12.35
C PHE A 79 2.79 -2.12 -12.17
N LYS A 80 2.37 -2.28 -10.91
CA LYS A 80 1.11 -2.94 -10.54
C LYS A 80 0.35 -2.08 -9.53
N PHE A 81 -0.96 -2.06 -9.65
CA PHE A 81 -1.84 -1.44 -8.66
C PHE A 81 -2.17 -2.42 -7.55
N THR A 82 -2.26 -1.94 -6.33
CA THR A 82 -3.07 -2.60 -5.32
C THR A 82 -4.37 -1.83 -5.13
N VAL A 83 -5.45 -2.52 -4.82
CA VAL A 83 -6.81 -1.95 -4.78
C VAL A 83 -7.42 -2.20 -3.42
N LYS A 84 -7.89 -1.16 -2.74
CA LYS A 84 -8.60 -1.32 -1.48
C LYS A 84 -10.06 -1.70 -1.75
N LEU A 85 -10.51 -2.80 -1.14
CA LEU A 85 -11.90 -3.28 -1.26
C LEU A 85 -12.89 -2.23 -0.76
N TRP A 86 -14.02 -2.12 -1.43
CA TRP A 86 -15.08 -1.19 -1.10
C TRP A 86 -15.58 -1.37 0.34
N ARG A 87 -15.76 -0.25 1.08
CA ARG A 87 -16.16 -0.22 2.49
C ARG A 87 -17.44 -1.00 2.80
N ARG A 88 -18.32 -1.18 1.82
CA ARG A 88 -19.52 -1.97 1.89
C ARG A 88 -19.25 -3.41 2.33
N PHE A 89 -18.07 -3.94 2.04
CA PHE A 89 -17.65 -5.29 2.39
C PHE A 89 -16.88 -5.37 3.72
N THR A 90 -16.33 -4.26 4.22
CA THR A 90 -15.39 -4.29 5.35
C THR A 90 -15.79 -3.41 6.52
N HIS A 91 -16.53 -2.33 6.29
CA HIS A 91 -16.90 -1.34 7.31
C HIS A 91 -18.42 -1.19 7.48
N GLU A 92 -19.19 -1.53 6.45
CA GLU A 92 -20.66 -1.44 6.42
C GLU A 92 -21.24 -2.85 6.28
N HIS A 93 -20.89 -3.75 7.20
CA HIS A 93 -21.24 -5.17 7.14
C HIS A 93 -22.40 -5.56 8.06
N ASP A 94 -23.33 -4.65 8.33
CA ASP A 94 -24.55 -4.91 9.08
C ASP A 94 -25.48 -5.91 8.35
N SER A 95 -25.35 -5.96 7.04
CA SER A 95 -26.00 -6.94 6.18
C SER A 95 -25.05 -7.43 5.10
N ARG A 96 -25.27 -8.67 4.63
CA ARG A 96 -24.49 -9.20 3.51
C ARG A 96 -24.77 -8.37 2.25
N PRO A 97 -23.73 -7.97 1.51
CA PRO A 97 -23.90 -7.33 0.20
C PRO A 97 -24.68 -8.22 -0.76
N SER A 98 -25.45 -7.59 -1.65
CA SER A 98 -26.17 -8.29 -2.72
C SER A 98 -25.21 -8.80 -3.79
N GLU A 99 -25.65 -9.80 -4.56
CA GLU A 99 -24.90 -10.27 -5.74
C GLU A 99 -24.66 -9.15 -6.77
N GLY A 100 -25.58 -8.18 -6.85
CA GLY A 100 -25.43 -6.99 -7.69
C GLY A 100 -24.28 -6.08 -7.24
N GLU A 101 -24.11 -5.88 -5.90
CA GLU A 101 -23.01 -5.10 -5.35
C GLU A 101 -21.67 -5.81 -5.54
N GLU A 102 -21.64 -7.15 -5.37
CA GLU A 102 -20.45 -7.96 -5.63
C GLU A 102 -20.01 -7.87 -7.10
N LYS A 103 -20.97 -8.06 -8.01
CA LYS A 103 -20.76 -7.98 -9.45
C LYS A 103 -20.28 -6.58 -9.86
N PHE A 104 -20.96 -5.54 -9.38
CA PHE A 104 -20.60 -4.16 -9.67
C PHE A 104 -19.16 -3.82 -9.27
N PHE A 105 -18.73 -4.22 -8.08
CA PHE A 105 -17.35 -4.00 -7.65
C PHE A 105 -16.35 -4.78 -8.53
N LYS A 106 -16.62 -6.05 -8.81
CA LYS A 106 -15.74 -6.89 -9.65
C LYS A 106 -15.59 -6.31 -11.06
N GLU A 107 -16.70 -5.91 -11.68
CA GLU A 107 -16.70 -5.29 -13.02
C GLU A 107 -15.94 -3.96 -13.03
N SER A 108 -16.04 -3.17 -11.95
CA SER A 108 -15.38 -1.87 -11.86
C SER A 108 -13.86 -1.94 -11.94
N ILE A 109 -13.25 -3.02 -11.40
CA ILE A 109 -11.79 -3.21 -11.37
C ILE A 109 -11.28 -4.23 -12.39
N ALA A 110 -12.19 -4.85 -13.15
CA ALA A 110 -11.84 -5.87 -14.15
C ALA A 110 -10.75 -5.42 -15.13
N PRO A 111 -10.73 -4.16 -15.65
CA PRO A 111 -9.66 -3.75 -16.55
C PRO A 111 -8.24 -3.86 -15.94
N LEU A 112 -8.08 -3.68 -14.62
CA LEU A 112 -6.79 -3.83 -13.96
C LEU A 112 -6.35 -5.30 -13.92
N MET A 113 -7.30 -6.20 -13.71
CA MET A 113 -7.08 -7.65 -13.69
C MET A 113 -6.74 -8.15 -15.09
N ASP A 114 -7.55 -7.76 -16.09
CA ASP A 114 -7.40 -8.19 -17.48
C ASP A 114 -6.07 -7.74 -18.09
N ALA A 115 -5.58 -6.56 -17.68
CA ALA A 115 -4.27 -6.04 -18.08
C ALA A 115 -3.09 -6.68 -17.29
N GLY A 116 -3.33 -7.60 -16.34
CA GLY A 116 -2.29 -8.15 -15.47
C GLY A 116 -1.63 -7.13 -14.53
N LYS A 117 -2.27 -5.96 -14.33
CA LYS A 117 -1.77 -4.85 -13.51
C LYS A 117 -2.38 -4.81 -12.11
N LEU A 118 -3.25 -5.75 -11.73
CA LEU A 118 -3.74 -5.90 -10.36
C LEU A 118 -2.78 -6.76 -9.54
N GLY A 119 -2.08 -6.15 -8.61
CA GLY A 119 -1.12 -6.83 -7.74
C GLY A 119 -1.75 -7.44 -6.49
N ALA A 120 -2.71 -6.76 -5.88
CA ALA A 120 -3.46 -7.28 -4.75
C ALA A 120 -4.79 -6.54 -4.56
N LEU A 121 -5.79 -7.25 -4.02
CA LEU A 121 -7.03 -6.69 -3.50
C LEU A 121 -6.95 -6.66 -1.97
N LEU A 122 -6.83 -5.47 -1.40
CA LEU A 122 -6.68 -5.27 0.05
C LEU A 122 -8.04 -5.28 0.75
N VAL A 123 -8.28 -6.30 1.55
CA VAL A 123 -9.42 -6.45 2.46
C VAL A 123 -9.03 -5.88 3.82
N GLN A 124 -9.29 -4.59 4.07
CA GLN A 124 -8.89 -3.92 5.29
C GLN A 124 -10.07 -3.69 6.23
N PHE A 125 -9.93 -4.13 7.47
CA PHE A 125 -10.90 -3.93 8.54
C PHE A 125 -10.47 -2.86 9.56
N PRO A 126 -11.44 -2.21 10.24
CA PRO A 126 -11.14 -1.30 11.34
C PRO A 126 -10.63 -2.07 12.57
N TRP A 127 -10.04 -1.33 13.52
CA TRP A 127 -9.55 -1.92 14.79
C TRP A 127 -10.65 -2.63 15.60
N SER A 128 -11.90 -2.20 15.48
CA SER A 128 -13.04 -2.81 16.14
C SER A 128 -13.39 -4.22 15.65
N PHE A 129 -12.84 -4.64 14.50
CA PHE A 129 -13.06 -5.98 13.94
C PHE A 129 -12.24 -7.02 14.70
N LYS A 130 -12.87 -7.63 15.70
CA LYS A 130 -12.26 -8.63 16.59
C LYS A 130 -12.50 -10.05 16.09
N ASN A 131 -11.65 -11.00 16.52
CA ASN A 131 -11.73 -12.41 16.19
C ASN A 131 -12.91 -13.07 16.92
N THR A 132 -14.08 -13.04 16.34
CA THR A 132 -15.32 -13.70 16.80
C THR A 132 -15.76 -14.76 15.77
N ALA A 133 -16.71 -15.61 16.18
CA ALA A 133 -17.28 -16.61 15.26
C ALA A 133 -17.92 -15.94 14.03
N ASP A 134 -18.60 -14.81 14.19
CA ASP A 134 -19.27 -14.11 13.09
C ASP A 134 -18.26 -13.39 12.19
N SER A 135 -17.20 -12.79 12.78
CA SER A 135 -16.11 -12.23 11.99
C SER A 135 -15.39 -13.28 11.13
N ARG A 136 -15.21 -14.50 11.66
CA ARG A 136 -14.62 -15.61 10.88
C ARG A 136 -15.54 -16.05 9.72
N LYS A 137 -16.87 -16.14 9.96
CA LYS A 137 -17.84 -16.43 8.89
C LYS A 137 -17.82 -15.34 7.81
N TRP A 138 -17.68 -14.08 8.22
CA TRP A 138 -17.57 -12.95 7.31
C TRP A 138 -16.31 -13.03 6.44
N LEU A 139 -15.15 -13.30 7.04
CA LEU A 139 -13.90 -13.53 6.29
C LEU A 139 -14.04 -14.69 5.29
N LYS A 140 -14.64 -15.81 5.72
CA LYS A 140 -14.90 -16.94 4.82
C LYS A 140 -15.71 -16.51 3.60
N TYR A 141 -16.79 -15.78 3.82
CA TYR A 141 -17.64 -15.25 2.74
C TYR A 141 -16.82 -14.37 1.78
N LEU A 142 -16.03 -13.44 2.30
CA LEU A 142 -15.23 -12.55 1.46
C LEU A 142 -14.16 -13.29 0.66
N PHE A 143 -13.50 -14.25 1.25
CA PHE A 143 -12.46 -15.03 0.57
C PHE A 143 -13.05 -15.93 -0.53
N GLU A 144 -14.26 -16.46 -0.34
CA GLU A 144 -15.00 -17.20 -1.37
C GLU A 144 -15.48 -16.27 -2.48
N THR A 145 -16.05 -15.11 -2.12
CA THR A 145 -16.58 -14.12 -3.08
C THR A 145 -15.50 -13.54 -3.99
N PHE A 146 -14.30 -13.30 -3.45
CA PHE A 146 -13.19 -12.64 -4.17
C PHE A 146 -12.02 -13.59 -4.47
N ALA A 147 -12.25 -14.91 -4.47
CA ALA A 147 -11.20 -15.93 -4.63
C ALA A 147 -10.38 -15.81 -5.94
N GLN A 148 -10.92 -15.15 -6.97
CA GLN A 148 -10.23 -14.94 -8.24
C GLN A 148 -9.11 -13.88 -8.16
N TYR A 149 -9.07 -13.07 -7.10
CA TYR A 149 -8.08 -12.01 -6.92
C TYR A 149 -6.95 -12.43 -5.98
N PRO A 150 -5.73 -11.89 -6.14
CA PRO A 150 -4.69 -11.99 -5.11
C PRO A 150 -5.11 -11.17 -3.90
N LEU A 151 -5.66 -11.82 -2.87
CA LEU A 151 -6.17 -11.15 -1.68
C LEU A 151 -5.07 -10.84 -0.68
N ALA A 152 -5.16 -9.66 -0.05
CA ALA A 152 -4.39 -9.31 1.14
C ALA A 152 -5.35 -8.87 2.26
N LEU A 153 -5.19 -9.42 3.46
CA LEU A 153 -6.02 -9.09 4.62
C LEU A 153 -5.26 -8.20 5.60
N GLU A 154 -5.79 -7.00 5.83
CA GLU A 154 -5.35 -6.13 6.92
C GLU A 154 -6.34 -6.16 8.08
N ILE A 155 -5.88 -6.63 9.21
CA ILE A 155 -6.54 -6.60 10.51
C ILE A 155 -5.65 -5.87 11.51
N ARG A 156 -6.24 -5.23 12.52
CA ARG A 156 -5.51 -4.34 13.44
C ARG A 156 -5.54 -4.76 14.90
N HIS A 157 -6.50 -5.60 15.25
CA HIS A 157 -6.71 -6.04 16.65
C HIS A 157 -5.94 -7.32 16.95
N ALA A 158 -5.26 -7.36 18.09
CA ALA A 158 -4.39 -8.46 18.52
C ALA A 158 -5.11 -9.81 18.70
N SER A 159 -6.45 -9.81 18.86
CA SER A 159 -7.22 -11.07 18.95
C SER A 159 -7.07 -11.99 17.72
N TRP A 160 -6.63 -11.44 16.59
CA TRP A 160 -6.37 -12.18 15.37
C TRP A 160 -4.97 -12.79 15.31
N ASN A 161 -4.08 -12.42 16.24
CA ASN A 161 -2.71 -12.93 16.28
C ASN A 161 -2.67 -14.33 16.92
N VAL A 162 -3.19 -15.30 16.21
CA VAL A 162 -3.25 -16.71 16.63
C VAL A 162 -2.79 -17.61 15.49
N PRO A 163 -2.08 -18.74 15.77
CA PRO A 163 -1.54 -19.64 14.74
C PRO A 163 -2.60 -20.10 13.72
N GLU A 164 -3.79 -20.43 14.19
CA GLU A 164 -4.88 -20.94 13.36
C GLU A 164 -5.33 -19.92 12.30
N MET A 165 -5.15 -18.63 12.57
CA MET A 165 -5.46 -17.58 11.59
C MET A 165 -4.45 -17.58 10.44
N TYR A 166 -3.18 -17.71 10.74
CA TYR A 166 -2.14 -17.75 9.71
C TYR A 166 -2.24 -19.04 8.86
N GLU A 167 -2.54 -20.18 9.49
CA GLU A 167 -2.80 -21.44 8.80
C GLU A 167 -4.01 -21.33 7.88
N TYR A 168 -5.11 -20.71 8.34
CA TYR A 168 -6.29 -20.48 7.54
C TYR A 168 -6.03 -19.56 6.35
N LEU A 169 -5.27 -18.47 6.54
CA LEU A 169 -4.89 -17.58 5.44
C LEU A 169 -4.02 -18.32 4.41
N ALA A 170 -3.09 -19.14 4.85
CA ALA A 170 -2.23 -19.93 3.97
C ALA A 170 -3.04 -20.96 3.17
N GLU A 171 -4.01 -21.64 3.79
CA GLU A 171 -4.95 -22.55 3.11
C GLU A 171 -5.74 -21.82 2.02
N LYS A 172 -6.24 -20.61 2.33
CA LYS A 172 -7.03 -19.79 1.41
C LYS A 172 -6.17 -18.99 0.43
N LYS A 173 -4.84 -19.05 0.52
CA LYS A 173 -3.89 -18.27 -0.29
C LYS A 173 -4.11 -16.76 -0.19
N VAL A 174 -4.49 -16.29 1.00
CA VAL A 174 -4.69 -14.88 1.31
C VAL A 174 -3.45 -14.34 2.01
N ALA A 175 -2.88 -13.26 1.51
CA ALA A 175 -1.71 -12.61 2.12
C ALA A 175 -2.10 -11.94 3.45
N PHE A 176 -1.30 -12.16 4.48
CA PHE A 176 -1.38 -11.37 5.70
C PHE A 176 -0.70 -10.02 5.47
N CYS A 177 -1.41 -8.93 5.77
CA CYS A 177 -0.83 -7.59 5.69
C CYS A 177 -0.04 -7.29 6.97
N ASN A 178 1.27 -7.18 6.85
CA ASN A 178 2.16 -6.77 7.94
C ASN A 178 2.08 -5.24 8.09
N ILE A 179 1.70 -4.75 9.26
CA ILE A 179 1.40 -3.34 9.46
C ILE A 179 2.30 -2.69 10.49
N ASP A 180 2.62 -1.41 10.27
CA ASP A 180 3.06 -0.48 11.28
C ASP A 180 1.94 0.50 11.63
N GLN A 181 1.65 0.64 12.91
CA GLN A 181 0.62 1.52 13.44
C GLN A 181 0.96 1.85 14.91
N PRO A 182 0.33 2.89 15.51
CA PRO A 182 0.46 3.12 16.95
C PRO A 182 0.07 1.89 17.77
N LEU A 183 0.96 1.51 18.70
CA LEU A 183 0.82 0.29 19.49
C LEU A 183 0.08 0.55 20.80
N PHE A 184 -1.21 0.36 20.79
CA PHE A 184 -2.04 0.29 22.01
C PHE A 184 -2.09 -1.14 22.55
N LYS A 185 -2.66 -1.31 23.76
CA LYS A 185 -2.67 -2.61 24.48
C LYS A 185 -3.12 -3.80 23.63
N GLU A 186 -4.11 -3.60 22.76
CA GLU A 186 -4.67 -4.66 21.91
C GLU A 186 -4.42 -4.41 20.41
N SER A 187 -3.41 -3.62 20.07
CA SER A 187 -2.99 -3.45 18.69
C SER A 187 -2.17 -4.64 18.21
N LEU A 188 -2.39 -5.04 16.98
CA LEU A 188 -1.52 -5.99 16.30
C LEU A 188 -0.11 -5.38 16.20
N ARG A 189 0.90 -6.18 16.54
CA ARG A 189 2.30 -5.73 16.52
C ARG A 189 2.93 -5.94 15.13
N PRO A 190 4.00 -5.19 14.80
CA PRO A 190 4.79 -5.43 13.60
C PRO A 190 5.20 -6.88 13.45
N SER A 191 5.06 -7.42 12.24
CA SER A 191 5.34 -8.82 11.90
C SER A 191 6.01 -8.92 10.53
N GLU A 192 6.37 -10.14 10.13
CA GLU A 192 6.92 -10.47 8.81
C GLU A 192 6.27 -11.76 8.28
N GLN A 193 4.97 -11.92 8.51
CA GLN A 193 4.21 -13.11 8.13
C GLN A 193 4.02 -13.17 6.61
N VAL A 194 4.21 -14.38 6.05
CA VAL A 194 3.95 -14.69 4.64
C VAL A 194 3.00 -15.87 4.58
N THR A 195 1.78 -15.65 4.15
CA THR A 195 0.73 -16.66 4.08
C THR A 195 0.27 -16.95 2.64
N ALA A 196 0.83 -16.24 1.66
CA ALA A 196 0.51 -16.41 0.23
C ALA A 196 1.74 -16.10 -0.63
N LYS A 197 1.61 -16.22 -1.96
CA LYS A 197 2.63 -15.79 -2.92
C LYS A 197 2.86 -14.27 -2.90
N VAL A 198 1.89 -13.53 -2.44
CA VAL A 198 1.98 -12.07 -2.23
C VAL A 198 2.38 -11.79 -0.79
N GLY A 199 3.43 -10.99 -0.59
CA GLY A 199 3.74 -10.31 0.65
C GLY A 199 3.14 -8.90 0.65
N TYR A 200 2.61 -8.44 1.79
CA TYR A 200 2.03 -7.11 1.89
C TYR A 200 2.49 -6.41 3.16
N VAL A 201 2.96 -5.17 3.02
CA VAL A 201 3.41 -4.32 4.13
C VAL A 201 2.74 -2.96 4.03
N ARG A 202 2.19 -2.44 5.13
CA ARG A 202 1.63 -1.08 5.18
C ARG A 202 2.18 -0.31 6.37
N LEU A 203 2.78 0.84 6.10
CA LEU A 203 3.33 1.75 7.08
C LEU A 203 2.37 2.94 7.26
N HIS A 204 1.64 2.95 8.38
CA HIS A 204 0.60 3.97 8.64
C HIS A 204 1.13 5.20 9.37
N GLY A 205 2.34 5.14 9.93
CA GLY A 205 2.83 6.11 10.89
C GLY A 205 2.47 5.76 12.33
N GLN A 206 3.17 6.38 13.28
CA GLN A 206 2.98 6.15 14.71
C GLN A 206 2.51 7.42 15.43
N ASN A 207 1.56 8.15 14.83
CA ASN A 207 0.96 9.33 15.45
C ASN A 207 -0.04 8.93 16.53
N TYR A 208 0.46 8.65 17.74
CA TYR A 208 -0.34 8.23 18.91
C TYR A 208 -1.40 9.24 19.31
N GLU A 209 -1.09 10.54 19.22
CA GLU A 209 -1.97 11.60 19.69
C GLU A 209 -3.27 11.70 18.89
N ASN A 210 -3.20 11.44 17.58
CA ASN A 210 -4.32 11.66 16.67
C ASN A 210 -4.98 10.35 16.19
N TRP A 211 -4.43 9.18 16.56
CA TRP A 211 -4.88 7.89 15.98
C TRP A 211 -6.36 7.58 16.22
N PHE A 212 -6.83 7.77 17.46
CA PHE A 212 -8.23 7.54 17.85
C PHE A 212 -9.03 8.82 18.08
N LYS A 213 -8.46 9.98 17.80
CA LYS A 213 -9.13 11.26 18.01
C LYS A 213 -10.17 11.49 16.93
N GLU A 214 -11.45 11.56 17.28
CA GLU A 214 -12.56 11.64 16.31
C GLU A 214 -12.50 12.93 15.48
N ASP A 215 -12.11 14.04 16.08
CA ASP A 215 -12.02 15.39 15.50
C ASP A 215 -10.68 15.70 14.83
N ALA A 216 -9.69 14.80 14.90
CA ALA A 216 -8.36 15.03 14.32
C ALA A 216 -8.35 15.00 12.81
N GLY A 217 -9.39 15.09 12.10
CA GLY A 217 -9.40 15.03 10.63
C GLY A 217 -8.65 13.81 10.05
N ARG A 218 -8.90 13.53 8.79
CA ARG A 218 -8.26 12.38 8.11
C ARG A 218 -6.74 12.48 8.10
N ASP A 219 -6.22 13.67 7.82
CA ASP A 219 -4.80 13.86 7.52
C ASP A 219 -3.93 13.86 8.78
N ALA A 220 -4.44 14.33 9.92
CA ALA A 220 -3.71 14.37 11.18
C ALA A 220 -3.28 12.98 11.69
N ARG A 221 -4.05 11.93 11.40
CA ARG A 221 -3.70 10.55 11.79
C ARG A 221 -2.46 10.04 11.05
N TYR A 222 -2.24 10.51 9.84
CA TYR A 222 -1.18 10.09 8.93
C TYR A 222 -0.03 11.11 8.84
N ASP A 223 -0.03 12.11 9.73
CA ASP A 223 1.08 13.05 9.90
C ASP A 223 2.18 12.39 10.75
N TYR A 224 3.02 11.64 10.09
CA TYR A 224 4.16 10.96 10.69
C TYR A 224 5.26 10.70 9.66
N LEU A 225 6.43 11.26 9.88
CA LEU A 225 7.62 11.00 9.07
C LEU A 225 8.51 9.99 9.80
N TYR A 226 8.65 8.79 9.25
CA TYR A 226 9.59 7.81 9.79
C TYR A 226 11.03 8.30 9.67
N GLY A 227 11.78 8.19 10.76
CA GLY A 227 13.22 8.36 10.75
C GLY A 227 13.96 7.16 10.13
N GLU A 228 15.22 7.37 9.74
CA GLU A 228 16.04 6.30 9.12
C GLU A 228 16.12 5.04 9.99
N GLN A 229 16.30 5.21 11.32
CA GLN A 229 16.41 4.11 12.29
C GLN A 229 15.09 3.36 12.50
N GLU A 230 13.95 4.00 12.28
CA GLU A 230 12.63 3.36 12.37
C GLU A 230 12.32 2.54 11.13
N LEU A 231 12.90 2.90 9.99
CA LEU A 231 12.76 2.15 8.73
C LEU A 231 13.67 0.90 8.69
N ASP A 232 14.82 0.89 9.38
CA ASP A 232 15.76 -0.22 9.32
C ASP A 232 15.13 -1.58 9.66
N PRO A 233 14.40 -1.76 10.77
CA PRO A 233 13.74 -3.02 11.07
C PRO A 233 12.66 -3.40 10.05
N TRP A 234 12.02 -2.42 9.38
CA TRP A 234 11.06 -2.71 8.32
C TRP A 234 11.74 -3.16 7.03
N VAL A 235 12.89 -2.57 6.69
CA VAL A 235 13.71 -3.03 5.55
C VAL A 235 14.15 -4.48 5.75
N GLU A 236 14.59 -4.85 6.95
CA GLU A 236 14.94 -6.23 7.29
C GLU A 236 13.73 -7.18 7.12
N LYS A 237 12.56 -6.80 7.66
CA LYS A 237 11.32 -7.59 7.50
C LYS A 237 10.93 -7.74 6.03
N ILE A 238 11.01 -6.68 5.24
CA ILE A 238 10.72 -6.72 3.80
C ILE A 238 11.67 -7.69 3.09
N GLN A 239 12.97 -7.67 3.45
CA GLN A 239 13.95 -8.62 2.92
C GLN A 239 13.65 -10.07 3.31
N ASN A 240 13.14 -10.32 4.52
CA ASN A 240 12.73 -11.66 4.94
C ASN A 240 11.45 -12.12 4.22
N ILE A 241 10.47 -11.24 4.05
CA ILE A 241 9.23 -11.52 3.30
C ILE A 241 9.56 -11.88 1.84
N ARG A 242 10.46 -11.13 1.16
CA ARG A 242 10.82 -11.37 -0.25
C ARG A 242 11.56 -12.69 -0.50
N LYS A 243 12.13 -13.31 0.54
CA LYS A 243 12.75 -14.64 0.43
C LYS A 243 11.71 -15.75 0.24
N ILE A 244 10.43 -15.46 0.56
CA ILE A 244 9.34 -16.43 0.61
C ILE A 244 8.25 -16.07 -0.42
N ALA A 245 7.89 -14.80 -0.52
CA ALA A 245 6.85 -14.30 -1.43
C ALA A 245 7.42 -14.06 -2.84
N GLU A 246 6.58 -14.24 -3.87
CA GLU A 246 6.93 -13.96 -5.27
C GLU A 246 6.87 -12.45 -5.59
N ASP A 247 5.83 -11.77 -5.09
CA ASP A 247 5.63 -10.30 -5.18
C ASP A 247 5.43 -9.71 -3.79
N VAL A 248 6.11 -8.64 -3.45
CA VAL A 248 5.96 -7.92 -2.16
C VAL A 248 5.55 -6.48 -2.43
N TYR A 249 4.40 -6.08 -1.90
CA TYR A 249 3.90 -4.70 -1.97
C TYR A 249 4.15 -4.00 -0.65
N VAL A 250 4.91 -2.91 -0.69
CA VAL A 250 5.22 -2.06 0.46
C VAL A 250 4.57 -0.71 0.25
N ILE A 251 3.54 -0.42 1.04
CA ILE A 251 2.71 0.77 0.89
C ILE A 251 2.91 1.71 2.07
N THR A 252 3.45 2.89 1.79
CA THR A 252 3.53 3.98 2.75
C THR A 252 2.20 4.73 2.78
N ASN A 253 1.55 4.77 3.94
CA ASN A 253 0.22 5.37 4.10
C ASN A 253 0.23 6.64 4.98
N ASN A 254 1.38 7.10 5.39
CA ASN A 254 1.63 8.35 6.11
C ASN A 254 1.69 9.53 5.13
N HIS A 255 0.56 9.79 4.45
CA HIS A 255 0.53 10.63 3.23
C HIS A 255 0.68 12.14 3.47
N TYR A 256 0.46 12.64 4.70
CA TYR A 256 0.45 14.07 4.98
C TYR A 256 1.71 14.78 4.45
N ARG A 257 1.51 15.84 3.66
CA ARG A 257 2.54 16.70 3.04
C ARG A 257 3.64 15.97 2.28
N GLY A 258 3.36 14.79 1.73
CA GLY A 258 4.32 14.01 0.96
C GLY A 258 5.24 13.10 1.77
N GLN A 259 5.06 12.97 3.09
CA GLN A 259 5.89 12.11 3.96
C GLN A 259 5.93 10.66 3.49
N ALA A 260 4.81 10.15 2.93
CA ALA A 260 4.76 8.82 2.34
C ALA A 260 5.74 8.66 1.18
N VAL A 261 5.86 9.69 0.33
CA VAL A 261 6.79 9.69 -0.81
C VAL A 261 8.23 9.71 -0.33
N VAL A 262 8.52 10.50 0.71
CA VAL A 262 9.84 10.55 1.36
C VAL A 262 10.26 9.17 1.86
N ASN A 263 9.39 8.53 2.64
CA ASN A 263 9.70 7.21 3.21
C ASN A 263 9.74 6.11 2.15
N ALA A 264 8.95 6.20 1.07
CA ALA A 264 9.04 5.28 -0.05
C ALA A 264 10.42 5.35 -0.73
N PHE A 265 10.95 6.54 -1.03
CA PHE A 265 12.30 6.71 -1.55
C PHE A 265 13.37 6.15 -0.61
N GLN A 266 13.27 6.44 0.70
CA GLN A 266 14.21 5.95 1.70
C GLN A 266 14.21 4.41 1.78
N ILE A 267 13.03 3.78 1.74
CA ILE A 267 12.91 2.32 1.75
C ILE A 267 13.54 1.72 0.49
N ILE A 268 13.27 2.27 -0.70
CA ILE A 268 13.86 1.76 -1.94
C ILE A 268 15.39 1.90 -1.88
N ASN A 269 15.92 3.07 -1.50
CA ASN A 269 17.35 3.27 -1.36
C ASN A 269 18.00 2.26 -0.40
N LYS A 270 17.38 2.02 0.77
CA LYS A 270 17.88 1.02 1.75
C LYS A 270 17.83 -0.42 1.20
N LEU A 271 16.90 -0.74 0.31
CA LEU A 271 16.77 -2.07 -0.30
C LEU A 271 17.72 -2.29 -1.47
N THR A 272 18.01 -1.25 -2.26
CA THR A 272 18.72 -1.37 -3.55
C THR A 272 20.04 -0.61 -3.61
N GLY A 273 20.22 0.42 -2.80
CA GLY A 273 21.34 1.37 -2.90
C GLY A 273 21.14 2.44 -3.98
N ASP A 274 20.01 2.44 -4.69
CA ASP A 274 19.75 3.36 -5.79
C ASP A 274 19.59 4.81 -5.32
N THR A 275 19.95 5.74 -6.20
CA THR A 275 19.69 7.18 -6.07
C THR A 275 18.68 7.62 -7.12
N PHE A 276 17.97 8.73 -6.87
CA PHE A 276 16.79 9.12 -7.65
C PHE A 276 16.84 10.58 -8.08
N ASP A 277 16.18 10.90 -9.20
CA ASP A 277 15.92 12.26 -9.65
C ASP A 277 14.73 12.85 -8.87
N ILE A 278 14.94 13.10 -7.57
CA ILE A 278 13.89 13.56 -6.64
C ILE A 278 13.54 15.01 -6.96
N PRO A 279 12.22 15.39 -6.98
CA PRO A 279 11.83 16.78 -7.15
C PRO A 279 12.49 17.71 -6.12
N GLU A 280 13.08 18.82 -6.58
CA GLU A 280 13.79 19.78 -5.72
C GLU A 280 12.90 20.30 -4.59
N SER A 281 11.63 20.60 -4.89
CA SER A 281 10.63 21.02 -3.90
C SER A 281 10.42 20.01 -2.77
N LEU A 282 10.56 18.70 -3.06
CA LEU A 282 10.49 17.65 -2.05
C LEU A 282 11.79 17.59 -1.23
N VAL A 283 12.95 17.77 -1.88
CA VAL A 283 14.26 17.82 -1.22
C VAL A 283 14.37 19.05 -0.32
N ASP A 284 13.84 20.21 -0.73
CA ASP A 284 13.83 21.42 0.09
C ASP A 284 12.95 21.28 1.33
N MET A 285 11.79 20.64 1.18
CA MET A 285 10.90 20.35 2.31
C MET A 285 11.48 19.29 3.24
N TYR A 286 12.20 18.31 2.69
CA TYR A 286 12.75 17.15 3.39
C TYR A 286 14.25 16.96 3.09
N PRO A 287 15.14 17.78 3.69
CA PRO A 287 16.57 17.82 3.36
C PRO A 287 17.33 16.50 3.51
N GLN A 288 16.83 15.56 4.30
CA GLN A 288 17.40 14.22 4.43
C GLN A 288 17.43 13.43 3.11
N LEU A 289 16.58 13.79 2.14
CA LEU A 289 16.56 13.18 0.81
C LEU A 289 17.79 13.55 -0.03
N ARG A 290 18.54 14.61 0.30
CA ARG A 290 19.77 14.98 -0.42
C ARG A 290 20.79 13.86 -0.51
N LYS A 291 20.82 12.98 0.50
CA LYS A 291 21.74 11.82 0.54
C LYS A 291 21.45 10.78 -0.54
N ILE A 292 20.22 10.73 -1.01
CA ILE A 292 19.72 9.75 -1.97
C ILE A 292 19.20 10.37 -3.28
N ALA A 293 19.24 11.71 -3.37
CA ALA A 293 19.02 12.41 -4.61
C ALA A 293 20.26 12.25 -5.51
N ARG A 294 20.04 12.05 -6.81
CA ARG A 294 21.14 12.15 -7.79
C ARG A 294 21.65 13.57 -7.81
N ASP A 295 22.96 13.72 -7.86
CA ASP A 295 23.59 15.00 -8.10
C ASP A 295 23.28 15.37 -9.57
N THR A 296 22.22 16.12 -9.78
CA THR A 296 22.00 16.80 -11.07
C THR A 296 23.03 17.91 -11.10
N GLY A 297 24.26 17.54 -11.52
CA GLY A 297 25.35 18.52 -11.61
C GLY A 297 24.80 19.78 -12.24
N GLN A 298 24.80 20.89 -11.48
CA GLN A 298 24.68 22.21 -12.04
C GLN A 298 25.68 22.28 -13.19
N MET A 299 25.22 22.27 -14.46
CA MET A 299 25.98 22.88 -15.51
C MET A 299 26.18 24.34 -15.08
N THR A 300 27.26 24.60 -14.38
CA THR A 300 27.82 25.95 -14.31
C THR A 300 28.11 26.31 -15.75
N LEU A 301 27.18 27.07 -16.33
CA LEU A 301 27.49 27.88 -17.51
C LEU A 301 28.59 28.86 -17.06
N ASP A 302 29.84 28.48 -17.30
CA ASP A 302 30.94 29.43 -17.32
C ASP A 302 30.60 30.47 -18.41
N LEU A 303 30.22 31.67 -17.95
CA LEU A 303 30.06 32.90 -18.75
C LEU A 303 31.43 33.53 -18.96
#